data_da9c5d2eb449a5ae71117e49e72bf112
#
_entry.id   da9c5d2eb449a5ae71117e49e72bf112
#
_cell.length_a   1.000
_cell.length_b   1.000
_cell.length_c   1.000
_cell.angle_alpha   90.00
_cell.angle_beta   90.00
_cell.angle_gamma   90.00
#
_symmetry.space_group_name_H-M   'P 1'
#
loop_
_entity.id
_entity.type
_entity.pdbx_description
1 polymer ?
#
loop_
_entity_poly.entity_id
_entity_poly.type
_entity_poly.pdbx_seq_one_letter_code
_entity_poly.pdbx_strand_id
1 'polypeptide(L)'
;MRNIALILMYNGTAYHGWQVQKTEVTVAQTLERGLSMVCGEPVKCTGCGRTDAGVHAEHYVANFRTNSRIPVDRLPFAANTHIPEDIVVKAAYEVAEDFNAIGSCIKKEYTYRIYNSRIKNPFYVDRAYFYPKRLDEAVMDRAARMFEGTHDFAAVRSVGTNVRSTVRTIHYCRVTRNGELLELKVCANGFLYNMVRAITGTVLYAAEGKLAPEDIPVILDSGNRTLAGPTAPPGGLYLTRVWYEDERLNG
;
A
#
# COMPACT_ATOMS: atom_id res chain seq x y z
N MET A 1 -4.12 22.45 -20.56
CA MET A 1 -4.49 21.11 -20.05
C MET A 1 -4.37 21.18 -18.53
N ARG A 2 -5.42 20.79 -17.80
CA ARG A 2 -5.43 20.81 -16.32
C ARG A 2 -4.75 19.57 -15.79
N ASN A 3 -4.02 19.67 -14.68
CA ASN A 3 -3.51 18.52 -13.94
C ASN A 3 -4.40 18.32 -12.69
N ILE A 4 -5.04 17.17 -12.60
CA ILE A 4 -6.01 16.87 -11.54
C ILE A 4 -5.46 15.72 -10.68
N ALA A 5 -5.32 15.96 -9.38
CA ALA A 5 -5.05 14.92 -8.40
C ALA A 5 -6.36 14.37 -7.83
N LEU A 6 -6.43 13.07 -7.70
CA LEU A 6 -7.56 12.33 -7.12
C LEU A 6 -7.11 11.65 -5.84
N ILE A 7 -7.96 11.71 -4.81
CA ILE A 7 -7.86 10.86 -3.63
C ILE A 7 -8.82 9.68 -3.83
N LEU A 8 -8.27 8.47 -3.75
CA LEU A 8 -8.96 7.22 -4.02
C LEU A 8 -8.97 6.30 -2.80
N MET A 9 -9.99 5.45 -2.74
CA MET A 9 -10.01 4.22 -1.94
C MET A 9 -10.32 3.06 -2.86
N TYR A 10 -9.78 1.88 -2.58
CA TYR A 10 -10.18 0.66 -3.29
C TYR A 10 -9.99 -0.62 -2.48
N ASN A 11 -10.90 -1.56 -2.68
CA ASN A 11 -10.74 -2.95 -2.31
C ASN A 11 -10.04 -3.68 -3.46
N GLY A 12 -8.79 -4.09 -3.24
CA GLY A 12 -7.94 -4.68 -4.27
C GLY A 12 -8.22 -6.15 -4.60
N THR A 13 -9.15 -6.82 -3.89
CA THR A 13 -9.39 -8.27 -3.99
C THR A 13 -9.63 -8.74 -5.43
N ALA A 14 -10.39 -7.98 -6.22
CA ALA A 14 -10.74 -8.33 -7.60
C ALA A 14 -9.68 -7.85 -8.64
N TYR A 15 -8.58 -7.25 -8.21
CA TYR A 15 -7.62 -6.60 -9.09
C TYR A 15 -6.22 -7.19 -9.01
N HIS A 16 -5.55 -7.24 -10.15
CA HIS A 16 -4.12 -7.59 -10.24
C HIS A 16 -3.22 -6.38 -9.97
N GLY A 17 -3.54 -5.65 -8.88
CA GLY A 17 -2.83 -4.47 -8.41
C GLY A 17 -3.17 -3.19 -9.17
N TRP A 18 -2.36 -2.17 -8.95
CA TRP A 18 -2.57 -0.84 -9.55
C TRP A 18 -2.24 -0.80 -11.04
N GLN A 19 -1.03 -1.26 -11.41
CA GLN A 19 -0.43 -1.01 -12.72
C GLN A 19 -1.18 -1.72 -13.85
N VAL A 20 -1.53 -0.99 -14.92
CA VAL A 20 -2.14 -1.53 -16.15
C VAL A 20 -1.31 -2.68 -16.70
N GLN A 21 -1.97 -3.79 -17.02
CA GLN A 21 -1.42 -5.02 -17.60
C GLN A 21 -2.20 -5.41 -18.85
N LYS A 22 -1.60 -6.28 -19.69
CA LYS A 22 -2.22 -6.64 -20.99
C LYS A 22 -3.44 -7.56 -20.84
N THR A 23 -3.41 -8.46 -19.89
CA THR A 23 -4.38 -9.57 -19.74
C THR A 23 -5.22 -9.48 -18.47
N GLU A 24 -4.79 -8.70 -17.48
CA GLU A 24 -5.40 -8.70 -16.17
C GLU A 24 -6.14 -7.40 -15.87
N VAL A 25 -7.24 -7.50 -15.12
CA VAL A 25 -7.99 -6.32 -14.67
C VAL A 25 -7.24 -5.64 -13.54
N THR A 26 -7.00 -4.34 -13.65
CA THR A 26 -6.22 -3.55 -12.69
C THR A 26 -6.99 -2.31 -12.25
N VAL A 27 -6.64 -1.78 -11.06
CA VAL A 27 -7.28 -0.58 -10.53
C VAL A 27 -7.10 0.62 -11.47
N ALA A 28 -5.88 0.85 -11.97
CA ALA A 28 -5.61 1.98 -12.87
C ALA A 28 -6.40 1.87 -14.18
N GLN A 29 -6.46 0.68 -14.81
CA GLN A 29 -7.22 0.48 -16.05
C GLN A 29 -8.72 0.77 -15.86
N THR A 30 -9.28 0.29 -14.76
CA THR A 30 -10.70 0.48 -14.42
C THR A 30 -11.01 1.96 -14.17
N LEU A 31 -10.16 2.65 -13.40
CA LEU A 31 -10.27 4.08 -13.14
C LEU A 31 -10.12 4.90 -14.43
N GLU A 32 -9.10 4.62 -15.24
CA GLU A 32 -8.84 5.32 -16.52
C GLU A 32 -10.02 5.21 -17.47
N ARG A 33 -10.65 4.03 -17.53
CA ARG A 33 -11.85 3.80 -18.36
C ARG A 33 -13.01 4.69 -17.88
N GLY A 34 -13.32 4.71 -16.58
CA GLY A 34 -14.40 5.53 -16.02
C GLY A 34 -14.14 7.03 -16.23
N LEU A 35 -12.93 7.49 -15.94
CA LEU A 35 -12.52 8.88 -16.16
C LEU A 35 -12.58 9.28 -17.64
N SER A 36 -12.21 8.39 -18.58
CA SER A 36 -12.27 8.68 -20.00
C SER A 36 -13.72 8.88 -20.47
N MET A 37 -14.67 8.11 -19.93
CA MET A 37 -16.10 8.31 -20.23
C MET A 37 -16.58 9.65 -19.69
N VAL A 38 -16.19 10.03 -18.48
CA VAL A 38 -16.58 11.29 -17.84
C VAL A 38 -15.97 12.50 -18.55
N CYS A 39 -14.69 12.43 -18.90
CA CYS A 39 -13.98 13.56 -19.51
C CYS A 39 -14.24 13.69 -21.02
N GLY A 40 -14.77 12.66 -21.68
CA GLY A 40 -14.96 12.64 -23.12
C GLY A 40 -13.65 12.54 -23.93
N GLU A 41 -12.57 12.15 -23.32
CA GLU A 41 -11.23 12.00 -23.92
C GLU A 41 -10.44 10.87 -23.24
N PRO A 42 -9.44 10.24 -23.88
CA PRO A 42 -8.61 9.22 -23.28
C PRO A 42 -7.83 9.79 -22.07
N VAL A 43 -7.98 9.16 -20.90
CA VAL A 43 -7.29 9.53 -19.67
C VAL A 43 -6.26 8.47 -19.30
N LYS A 44 -5.09 8.93 -18.84
CA LYS A 44 -4.04 8.10 -18.24
C LYS A 44 -3.69 8.61 -16.86
N CYS A 45 -3.65 7.69 -15.88
CA CYS A 45 -3.40 8.00 -14.49
C CYS A 45 -1.98 7.64 -14.06
N THR A 46 -1.33 8.55 -13.36
CA THR A 46 -0.09 8.29 -12.62
C THR A 46 -0.44 8.13 -11.14
N GLY A 47 -0.21 6.95 -10.57
CA GLY A 47 -0.48 6.68 -9.16
C GLY A 47 0.72 6.96 -8.27
N CYS A 48 0.50 7.14 -6.96
CA CYS A 48 1.55 7.39 -5.97
C CYS A 48 2.51 6.21 -5.75
N GLY A 49 2.17 5.03 -6.25
CA GLY A 49 3.01 3.84 -6.18
C GLY A 49 2.29 2.61 -6.73
N ARG A 50 3.02 1.53 -6.94
CA ARG A 50 2.41 0.26 -7.32
C ARG A 50 1.90 -0.45 -6.08
N THR A 51 0.72 -1.06 -6.17
CA THR A 51 0.23 -2.07 -5.23
C THR A 51 0.17 -3.41 -5.94
N ASP A 52 0.44 -4.50 -5.21
CA ASP A 52 0.38 -5.87 -5.73
C ASP A 52 -1.06 -6.34 -5.91
N ALA A 53 -1.25 -7.46 -6.61
CA ALA A 53 -2.55 -8.12 -6.72
C ALA A 53 -3.15 -8.40 -5.32
N GLY A 54 -4.42 -8.06 -5.13
CA GLY A 54 -5.14 -8.25 -3.87
C GLY A 54 -4.82 -7.25 -2.76
N VAL A 55 -3.94 -6.26 -2.99
CA VAL A 55 -3.60 -5.21 -2.00
C VAL A 55 -4.60 -4.06 -2.10
N HIS A 56 -5.02 -3.55 -0.94
CA HIS A 56 -6.04 -2.49 -0.81
C HIS A 56 -5.40 -1.11 -0.65
N ALA A 57 -6.25 -0.08 -0.74
CA ALA A 57 -5.88 1.27 -0.34
C ALA A 57 -7.06 1.98 0.35
N GLU A 58 -6.79 2.63 1.47
CA GLU A 58 -7.72 3.52 2.18
C GLU A 58 -7.46 4.99 1.85
N HIS A 59 -6.23 5.29 1.43
CA HIS A 59 -5.85 6.60 0.94
C HIS A 59 -4.78 6.47 -0.16
N TYR A 60 -5.19 6.60 -1.40
CA TYR A 60 -4.32 6.50 -2.57
C TYR A 60 -4.44 7.78 -3.41
N VAL A 61 -3.34 8.35 -3.82
CA VAL A 61 -3.34 9.52 -4.69
C VAL A 61 -2.92 9.13 -6.09
N ALA A 62 -3.70 9.58 -7.09
CA ALA A 62 -3.33 9.51 -8.49
C ALA A 62 -3.55 10.87 -9.15
N ASN A 63 -2.78 11.20 -10.17
CA ASN A 63 -3.05 12.37 -10.99
C ASN A 63 -3.19 12.02 -12.47
N PHE A 64 -3.94 12.87 -13.19
CA PHE A 64 -4.10 12.77 -14.63
C PHE A 64 -4.26 14.16 -15.26
N ARG A 65 -4.05 14.24 -16.56
CA ARG A 65 -4.20 15.48 -17.31
C ARG A 65 -5.44 15.43 -18.20
N THR A 66 -6.19 16.54 -18.27
CA THR A 66 -7.43 16.63 -19.05
C THR A 66 -7.68 18.04 -19.58
N ASN A 67 -8.39 18.13 -20.71
CA ASN A 67 -8.98 19.37 -21.23
C ASN A 67 -10.45 19.55 -20.82
N SER A 68 -11.03 18.54 -20.15
CA SER A 68 -12.40 18.60 -19.65
C SER A 68 -12.64 19.85 -18.80
N ARG A 69 -13.83 20.47 -18.96
CA ARG A 69 -14.26 21.65 -18.21
C ARG A 69 -15.12 21.31 -16.99
N ILE A 70 -15.28 20.03 -16.66
CA ILE A 70 -16.03 19.60 -15.49
C ILE A 70 -15.42 20.28 -14.25
N PRO A 71 -16.24 20.94 -13.40
CA PRO A 71 -15.76 21.48 -12.13
C PRO A 71 -15.10 20.39 -11.29
N VAL A 72 -13.96 20.72 -10.67
CA VAL A 72 -13.14 19.72 -9.97
C VAL A 72 -13.88 19.08 -8.80
N ASP A 73 -14.74 19.83 -8.12
CA ASP A 73 -15.61 19.37 -7.03
C ASP A 73 -16.72 18.40 -7.49
N ARG A 74 -17.08 18.41 -8.79
CA ARG A 74 -18.07 17.51 -9.38
C ARG A 74 -17.46 16.22 -9.94
N LEU A 75 -16.16 16.22 -10.15
CA LEU A 75 -15.44 15.10 -10.77
C LEU A 75 -15.53 13.78 -9.98
N PRO A 76 -15.45 13.78 -8.61
CA PRO A 76 -15.66 12.56 -7.83
C PRO A 76 -17.04 11.94 -8.05
N PHE A 77 -18.08 12.74 -8.05
CA PHE A 77 -19.46 12.27 -8.25
C PHE A 77 -19.62 11.67 -9.64
N ALA A 78 -19.15 12.38 -10.68
CA ALA A 78 -19.23 11.89 -12.05
C ALA A 78 -18.39 10.61 -12.25
N ALA A 79 -17.18 10.54 -11.71
CA ALA A 79 -16.32 9.36 -11.82
C ALA A 79 -16.97 8.13 -11.17
N ASN A 80 -17.52 8.28 -9.97
CA ASN A 80 -18.11 7.18 -9.21
C ASN A 80 -19.37 6.59 -9.86
N THR A 81 -19.99 7.26 -10.85
CA THR A 81 -21.10 6.66 -11.62
C THR A 81 -20.60 5.74 -12.74
N HIS A 82 -19.31 5.75 -13.06
CA HIS A 82 -18.72 5.01 -14.18
C HIS A 82 -17.63 4.01 -13.77
N ILE A 83 -17.37 3.87 -12.47
CA ILE A 83 -16.44 2.89 -11.90
C ILE A 83 -17.17 1.96 -10.94
N PRO A 84 -16.70 0.71 -10.75
CA PRO A 84 -17.30 -0.23 -9.80
C PRO A 84 -17.20 0.26 -8.34
N GLU A 85 -18.09 -0.22 -7.47
CA GLU A 85 -18.20 0.20 -6.07
C GLU A 85 -16.97 -0.12 -5.21
N ASP A 86 -16.11 -1.01 -5.67
CA ASP A 86 -14.86 -1.38 -5.00
C ASP A 86 -13.69 -0.40 -5.28
N ILE A 87 -13.91 0.62 -6.14
CA ILE A 87 -13.04 1.77 -6.34
C ILE A 87 -13.86 3.05 -6.11
N VAL A 88 -13.39 3.94 -5.26
CA VAL A 88 -14.09 5.21 -4.97
C VAL A 88 -13.14 6.39 -5.12
N VAL A 89 -13.55 7.40 -5.88
CA VAL A 89 -12.92 8.72 -5.89
C VAL A 89 -13.54 9.54 -4.76
N LYS A 90 -12.76 9.84 -3.72
CA LYS A 90 -13.21 10.63 -2.55
C LYS A 90 -13.19 12.14 -2.78
N ALA A 91 -12.12 12.58 -3.43
CA ALA A 91 -11.89 14.00 -3.71
C ALA A 91 -11.07 14.19 -4.98
N ALA A 92 -11.16 15.38 -5.56
CA ALA A 92 -10.35 15.81 -6.69
C ALA A 92 -9.86 17.25 -6.44
N TYR A 93 -8.63 17.52 -6.82
CA TYR A 93 -8.01 18.84 -6.69
C TYR A 93 -7.25 19.21 -7.96
N GLU A 94 -7.37 20.44 -8.40
CA GLU A 94 -6.45 20.97 -9.40
C GLU A 94 -5.10 21.25 -8.75
N VAL A 95 -4.03 20.73 -9.32
CA VAL A 95 -2.67 20.79 -8.79
C VAL A 95 -1.73 21.45 -9.80
N ALA A 96 -0.51 21.78 -9.36
CA ALA A 96 0.51 22.37 -10.21
C ALA A 96 0.77 21.51 -11.45
N GLU A 97 1.18 22.15 -12.54
CA GLU A 97 1.39 21.46 -13.82
C GLU A 97 2.46 20.37 -13.74
N ASP A 98 3.50 20.58 -12.93
CA ASP A 98 4.61 19.67 -12.69
C ASP A 98 4.34 18.61 -11.62
N PHE A 99 3.20 18.68 -10.92
CA PHE A 99 2.84 17.68 -9.91
C PHE A 99 2.77 16.27 -10.53
N ASN A 100 3.38 15.33 -9.85
CA ASN A 100 3.40 13.92 -10.20
C ASN A 100 3.18 13.07 -8.95
N ALA A 101 2.12 12.27 -8.90
CA ALA A 101 1.70 11.55 -7.70
C ALA A 101 2.78 10.62 -7.11
N ILE A 102 3.67 10.04 -7.92
CA ILE A 102 4.78 9.24 -7.40
C ILE A 102 6.02 10.09 -7.11
N GLY A 103 6.34 11.06 -7.99
CA GLY A 103 7.56 11.88 -7.86
C GLY A 103 7.48 12.90 -6.73
N SER A 104 6.31 13.47 -6.50
CA SER A 104 6.05 14.46 -5.44
C SER A 104 5.73 13.84 -4.07
N CYS A 105 5.62 12.52 -3.98
CA CYS A 105 5.28 11.83 -2.72
C CYS A 105 6.48 11.81 -1.76
N ILE A 106 6.30 12.37 -0.56
CA ILE A 106 7.35 12.49 0.47
C ILE A 106 7.55 11.16 1.22
N LYS A 107 6.45 10.57 1.70
CA LYS A 107 6.44 9.31 2.44
C LYS A 107 5.09 8.62 2.34
N LYS A 108 5.06 7.34 2.68
CA LYS A 108 3.85 6.49 2.65
C LYS A 108 3.77 5.65 3.90
N GLU A 109 2.54 5.36 4.32
CA GLU A 109 2.25 4.40 5.37
C GLU A 109 1.45 3.24 4.80
N TYR A 110 1.86 2.03 5.16
CA TYR A 110 1.07 0.83 4.97
C TYR A 110 0.66 0.26 6.32
N THR A 111 -0.55 -0.26 6.38
CA THR A 111 -1.06 -1.05 7.51
C THR A 111 -1.28 -2.49 7.05
N TYR A 112 -0.73 -3.45 7.77
CA TYR A 112 -1.01 -4.87 7.55
C TYR A 112 -1.89 -5.39 8.68
N ARG A 113 -3.08 -5.92 8.32
CA ARG A 113 -4.10 -6.42 9.24
C ARG A 113 -4.01 -7.93 9.40
N ILE A 114 -3.97 -8.41 10.64
CA ILE A 114 -3.96 -9.82 11.00
C ILE A 114 -5.17 -10.08 11.92
N TYR A 115 -6.07 -10.94 11.48
CA TYR A 115 -7.17 -11.42 12.32
C TYR A 115 -6.69 -12.63 13.12
N ASN A 116 -6.35 -12.39 14.40
CA ASN A 116 -5.74 -13.34 15.30
C ASN A 116 -6.78 -13.98 16.24
N SER A 117 -7.44 -15.02 15.75
CA SER A 117 -8.50 -15.74 16.46
C SER A 117 -8.44 -17.23 16.11
N ARG A 118 -8.97 -18.09 16.97
CA ARG A 118 -9.07 -19.53 16.71
C ARG A 118 -10.11 -19.85 15.62
N ILE A 119 -11.10 -18.99 15.44
CA ILE A 119 -12.22 -19.18 14.51
C ILE A 119 -12.19 -18.08 13.46
N LYS A 120 -12.40 -18.42 12.19
CA LYS A 120 -12.51 -17.47 11.10
C LYS A 120 -13.72 -16.57 11.25
N ASN A 121 -13.59 -15.33 10.80
CA ASN A 121 -14.68 -14.38 10.70
C ASN A 121 -14.88 -14.05 9.20
N PRO A 122 -16.08 -14.28 8.62
CA PRO A 122 -16.33 -14.05 7.20
C PRO A 122 -16.19 -12.60 6.77
N PHE A 123 -16.33 -11.62 7.69
CA PHE A 123 -16.16 -10.20 7.39
C PHE A 123 -14.69 -9.79 7.19
N TYR A 124 -13.73 -10.64 7.56
CA TYR A 124 -12.29 -10.42 7.35
C TYR A 124 -11.70 -11.23 6.19
N VAL A 125 -12.52 -12.01 5.46
CA VAL A 125 -12.07 -12.73 4.26
C VAL A 125 -11.54 -11.72 3.25
N ASP A 126 -10.31 -11.96 2.74
CA ASP A 126 -9.58 -11.06 1.84
C ASP A 126 -9.37 -9.63 2.36
N ARG A 127 -9.58 -9.38 3.67
CA ARG A 127 -9.43 -8.07 4.32
C ARG A 127 -8.47 -8.08 5.50
N ALA A 128 -8.15 -9.27 6.02
CA ALA A 128 -7.12 -9.48 7.04
C ALA A 128 -6.53 -10.88 6.89
N TYR A 129 -5.27 -11.04 7.25
CA TYR A 129 -4.65 -12.35 7.29
C TYR A 129 -5.14 -13.12 8.52
N PHE A 130 -5.89 -14.20 8.29
CA PHE A 130 -6.35 -15.07 9.36
C PHE A 130 -5.18 -15.86 9.98
N TYR A 131 -4.99 -15.71 11.28
CA TYR A 131 -3.92 -16.39 12.01
C TYR A 131 -4.47 -17.08 13.28
N PRO A 132 -4.53 -18.44 13.30
CA PRO A 132 -5.25 -19.17 14.38
C PRO A 132 -4.45 -19.31 15.67
N LYS A 133 -3.11 -19.27 15.63
CA LYS A 133 -2.26 -19.34 16.81
C LYS A 133 -2.21 -17.98 17.49
N ARG A 134 -2.27 -17.97 18.82
CA ARG A 134 -2.12 -16.74 19.59
C ARG A 134 -0.75 -16.11 19.32
N LEU A 135 -0.74 -14.86 18.98
CA LEU A 135 0.44 -14.04 18.75
C LEU A 135 0.66 -13.12 19.96
N ASP A 136 1.92 -12.95 20.36
CA ASP A 136 2.32 -11.99 21.39
C ASP A 136 2.59 -10.63 20.73
N GLU A 137 1.74 -9.66 21.02
CA GLU A 137 1.85 -8.29 20.49
C GLU A 137 3.16 -7.60 20.89
N ALA A 138 3.62 -7.81 22.13
CA ALA A 138 4.84 -7.16 22.62
C ALA A 138 6.09 -7.67 21.89
N VAL A 139 6.14 -8.98 21.60
CA VAL A 139 7.21 -9.57 20.78
C VAL A 139 7.13 -9.05 19.34
N MET A 140 5.93 -8.97 18.77
CA MET A 140 5.73 -8.43 17.42
C MET A 140 6.14 -6.96 17.31
N ASP A 141 5.74 -6.11 18.27
CA ASP A 141 6.10 -4.68 18.26
C ASP A 141 7.61 -4.49 18.45
N ARG A 142 8.25 -5.27 19.34
CA ARG A 142 9.69 -5.25 19.48
C ARG A 142 10.40 -5.63 18.18
N ALA A 143 9.98 -6.70 17.51
CA ALA A 143 10.51 -7.12 16.22
C ALA A 143 10.27 -6.07 15.13
N ALA A 144 9.07 -5.47 15.07
CA ALA A 144 8.74 -4.42 14.11
C ALA A 144 9.66 -3.20 14.25
N ARG A 145 9.96 -2.77 15.48
CA ARG A 145 10.87 -1.64 15.75
C ARG A 145 12.29 -1.85 15.25
N MET A 146 12.75 -3.10 15.10
CA MET A 146 14.09 -3.41 14.60
C MET A 146 14.27 -3.05 13.10
N PHE A 147 13.19 -2.79 12.38
CA PHE A 147 13.25 -2.31 10.98
C PHE A 147 13.36 -0.79 10.85
N GLU A 148 13.25 -0.01 11.95
CA GLU A 148 13.30 1.45 11.89
C GLU A 148 14.70 1.96 11.56
N GLY A 149 14.74 3.11 10.90
CA GLY A 149 15.99 3.72 10.45
C GLY A 149 16.26 3.53 8.98
N THR A 150 17.50 3.84 8.59
CA THR A 150 17.97 3.72 7.20
C THR A 150 18.81 2.47 7.05
N HIS A 151 18.33 1.51 6.26
CA HIS A 151 18.98 0.23 6.03
C HIS A 151 18.91 -0.17 4.56
N ASP A 152 19.73 -1.14 4.18
CA ASP A 152 19.52 -1.91 2.96
C ASP A 152 18.46 -2.99 3.21
N PHE A 153 17.31 -2.85 2.55
CA PHE A 153 16.19 -3.78 2.69
C PHE A 153 16.20 -4.92 1.68
N ALA A 154 17.35 -5.26 1.11
CA ALA A 154 17.49 -6.38 0.17
C ALA A 154 16.97 -7.71 0.76
N ALA A 155 17.20 -7.96 2.07
CA ALA A 155 16.75 -9.17 2.76
C ALA A 155 15.22 -9.31 2.89
N VAL A 156 14.46 -8.23 2.75
CA VAL A 156 13.00 -8.23 2.90
C VAL A 156 12.29 -7.72 1.65
N ARG A 157 12.82 -8.02 0.48
CA ARG A 157 12.17 -7.75 -0.81
C ARG A 157 12.08 -9.00 -1.68
N SER A 158 11.16 -8.99 -2.66
CA SER A 158 11.18 -9.93 -3.76
C SER A 158 12.02 -9.39 -4.92
N VAL A 159 12.67 -10.28 -5.66
CA VAL A 159 13.34 -9.97 -6.93
C VAL A 159 12.30 -9.80 -8.05
N GLY A 160 12.68 -9.17 -9.17
CA GLY A 160 11.79 -8.97 -10.33
C GLY A 160 11.46 -7.52 -10.63
N THR A 161 12.02 -6.56 -9.89
CA THR A 161 11.96 -5.13 -10.21
C THR A 161 13.35 -4.54 -10.29
N ASN A 162 13.63 -3.79 -11.38
CA ASN A 162 14.86 -3.02 -11.49
C ASN A 162 14.73 -1.76 -10.63
N VAL A 163 15.41 -1.74 -9.48
CA VAL A 163 15.53 -0.58 -8.61
C VAL A 163 16.98 -0.13 -8.56
N ARG A 164 17.22 1.18 -8.54
CA ARG A 164 18.59 1.75 -8.48
C ARG A 164 19.25 1.51 -7.11
N SER A 165 18.45 1.43 -6.05
CA SER A 165 18.92 1.22 -4.68
C SER A 165 17.88 0.47 -3.88
N THR A 166 18.33 -0.41 -2.98
CA THR A 166 17.52 -1.13 -1.99
C THR A 166 17.48 -0.43 -0.63
N VAL A 167 18.24 0.65 -0.48
CA VAL A 167 18.26 1.45 0.75
C VAL A 167 16.97 2.25 0.87
N ARG A 168 16.31 2.16 2.05
CA ARG A 168 15.12 2.93 2.41
C ARG A 168 15.26 3.45 3.84
N THR A 169 14.45 4.45 4.16
CA THR A 169 14.32 4.94 5.54
C THR A 169 12.92 4.64 6.04
N ILE A 170 12.81 3.76 7.04
CA ILE A 170 11.58 3.53 7.78
C ILE A 170 11.53 4.51 8.96
N HIS A 171 10.52 5.38 8.96
CA HIS A 171 10.31 6.39 10.01
C HIS A 171 9.73 5.78 11.29
N TYR A 172 8.85 4.80 11.13
CA TYR A 172 8.33 3.96 12.21
C TYR A 172 7.80 2.64 11.66
N CYS A 173 7.86 1.62 12.51
CA CYS A 173 7.24 0.32 12.30
C CYS A 173 6.71 -0.17 13.64
N ARG A 174 5.40 -0.29 13.79
CA ARG A 174 4.72 -0.55 15.06
C ARG A 174 3.65 -1.60 14.90
N VAL A 175 3.43 -2.38 15.98
CA VAL A 175 2.32 -3.31 16.07
C VAL A 175 1.40 -2.90 17.20
N THR A 176 0.10 -2.91 16.95
CA THR A 176 -0.95 -2.64 17.93
C THR A 176 -2.04 -3.69 17.84
N ARG A 177 -2.70 -3.98 18.97
CA ARG A 177 -3.83 -4.91 19.05
C ARG A 177 -5.11 -4.20 19.48
N ASN A 178 -6.18 -4.48 18.76
CA ASN A 178 -7.54 -4.11 19.16
C ASN A 178 -8.42 -5.37 19.10
N GLY A 179 -8.67 -5.98 20.26
CA GLY A 179 -9.36 -7.26 20.35
C GLY A 179 -8.62 -8.38 19.62
N GLU A 180 -9.25 -8.96 18.62
CA GLU A 180 -8.69 -10.02 17.77
C GLU A 180 -7.94 -9.48 16.54
N LEU A 181 -7.95 -8.18 16.30
CA LEU A 181 -7.25 -7.54 15.20
C LEU A 181 -5.88 -7.00 15.64
N LEU A 182 -4.82 -7.45 14.96
CA LEU A 182 -3.48 -6.88 15.06
C LEU A 182 -3.24 -6.03 13.82
N GLU A 183 -2.67 -4.84 13.99
CA GLU A 183 -2.25 -3.96 12.91
C GLU A 183 -0.74 -3.71 13.01
N LEU A 184 0.00 -4.07 11.95
CA LEU A 184 1.37 -3.64 11.76
C LEU A 184 1.36 -2.42 10.85
N LYS A 185 1.77 -1.25 11.37
CA LYS A 185 1.88 0.00 10.63
C LYS A 185 3.34 0.31 10.33
N VAL A 186 3.64 0.60 9.09
CA VAL A 186 4.99 0.96 8.65
C VAL A 186 4.97 2.17 7.75
N CYS A 187 5.75 3.21 8.11
CA CYS A 187 5.91 4.45 7.35
C CYS A 187 7.34 4.59 6.85
N ALA A 188 7.51 4.85 5.55
CA ALA A 188 8.82 4.99 4.93
C ALA A 188 8.82 6.02 3.80
N ASN A 189 10.02 6.46 3.40
CA ASN A 189 10.22 7.29 2.20
C ASN A 189 9.92 6.55 0.88
N GLY A 190 9.77 5.23 0.92
CA GLY A 190 9.42 4.38 -0.20
C GLY A 190 9.54 2.90 0.18
N PHE A 191 8.94 2.04 -0.63
CA PHE A 191 8.94 0.60 -0.39
C PHE A 191 9.42 -0.16 -1.62
N LEU A 192 10.10 -1.28 -1.38
CA LEU A 192 10.50 -2.24 -2.40
C LEU A 192 9.36 -3.25 -2.66
N TYR A 193 9.47 -3.98 -3.74
CA TYR A 193 8.50 -5.01 -4.10
C TYR A 193 8.34 -6.05 -2.96
N ASN A 194 7.11 -6.25 -2.52
CA ASN A 194 6.72 -7.12 -1.40
C ASN A 194 7.35 -6.77 -0.02
N MET A 195 8.02 -5.63 0.12
CA MET A 195 8.79 -5.28 1.33
C MET A 195 7.95 -5.34 2.61
N VAL A 196 6.79 -4.69 2.65
CA VAL A 196 5.93 -4.68 3.86
C VAL A 196 5.43 -6.07 4.20
N ARG A 197 5.07 -6.87 3.20
CA ARG A 197 4.61 -8.25 3.38
C ARG A 197 5.72 -9.17 3.90
N ALA A 198 6.97 -8.95 3.45
CA ALA A 198 8.13 -9.68 3.95
C ALA A 198 8.51 -9.25 5.38
N ILE A 199 8.43 -7.95 5.71
CA ILE A 199 8.55 -7.44 7.08
C ILE A 199 7.51 -8.11 7.98
N THR A 200 6.23 -8.13 7.55
CA THR A 200 5.15 -8.79 8.31
C THR A 200 5.45 -10.26 8.57
N GLY A 201 5.89 -11.00 7.55
CA GLY A 201 6.24 -12.42 7.71
C GLY A 201 7.42 -12.64 8.65
N THR A 202 8.39 -11.72 8.66
CA THR A 202 9.54 -11.78 9.58
C THR A 202 9.11 -11.48 11.02
N VAL A 203 8.24 -10.49 11.23
CA VAL A 203 7.63 -10.19 12.54
C VAL A 203 6.81 -11.38 13.05
N LEU A 204 6.07 -12.08 12.17
CA LEU A 204 5.35 -13.29 12.53
C LEU A 204 6.31 -14.42 12.93
N TYR A 205 7.44 -14.59 12.26
CA TYR A 205 8.47 -15.56 12.65
C TYR A 205 9.05 -15.27 14.03
N ALA A 206 9.24 -13.98 14.38
CA ALA A 206 9.64 -13.60 15.73
C ALA A 206 8.56 -13.97 16.76
N ALA A 207 7.29 -13.69 16.48
CA ALA A 207 6.17 -14.06 17.36
C ALA A 207 5.98 -15.58 17.51
N GLU A 208 6.42 -16.38 16.54
CA GLU A 208 6.43 -17.85 16.61
C GLU A 208 7.69 -18.42 17.30
N GLY A 209 8.64 -17.57 17.71
CA GLY A 209 9.93 -18.00 18.30
C GLY A 209 10.90 -18.65 17.31
N LYS A 210 10.71 -18.45 15.98
CA LYS A 210 11.60 -18.98 14.94
C LYS A 210 12.85 -18.15 14.71
N LEU A 211 12.82 -16.89 15.17
CA LEU A 211 13.95 -15.97 15.23
C LEU A 211 13.77 -15.04 16.43
N ALA A 212 14.85 -14.50 16.98
CA ALA A 212 14.77 -13.46 17.99
C ALA A 212 14.58 -12.09 17.30
N PRO A 213 13.81 -11.13 17.90
CA PRO A 213 13.74 -9.77 17.36
C PRO A 213 15.11 -9.15 17.08
N GLU A 214 16.08 -9.45 17.93
CA GLU A 214 17.48 -8.97 17.88
C GLU A 214 18.27 -9.52 16.68
N ASP A 215 17.80 -10.58 16.02
CA ASP A 215 18.41 -11.12 14.80
C ASP A 215 18.10 -10.26 13.55
N ILE A 216 17.05 -9.43 13.61
CA ILE A 216 16.57 -8.67 12.46
C ILE A 216 17.64 -7.72 11.87
N PRO A 217 18.40 -6.94 12.66
CA PRO A 217 19.49 -6.14 12.11
C PRO A 217 20.53 -6.98 11.36
N VAL A 218 20.90 -8.15 11.89
CA VAL A 218 21.85 -9.08 11.25
C VAL A 218 21.28 -9.62 9.92
N ILE A 219 19.97 -9.92 9.90
CA ILE A 219 19.27 -10.34 8.67
C ILE A 219 19.31 -9.22 7.61
N LEU A 220 19.05 -7.98 8.00
CA LEU A 220 19.12 -6.82 7.09
C LEU A 220 20.53 -6.63 6.54
N ASP A 221 21.55 -6.64 7.40
CA ASP A 221 22.95 -6.46 7.01
C ASP A 221 23.45 -7.57 6.08
N SER A 222 22.91 -8.79 6.23
CA SER A 222 23.27 -9.91 5.37
C SER A 222 22.74 -9.77 3.92
N GLY A 223 21.70 -8.97 3.69
CA GLY A 223 20.98 -8.89 2.41
C GLY A 223 20.32 -10.21 1.97
N ASN A 224 20.34 -11.26 2.80
CA ASN A 224 19.90 -12.60 2.45
C ASN A 224 18.41 -12.81 2.73
N ARG A 225 17.61 -12.89 1.64
CA ARG A 225 16.15 -13.09 1.72
C ARG A 225 15.73 -14.39 2.42
N THR A 226 16.57 -15.42 2.41
CA THR A 226 16.22 -16.73 2.98
C THR A 226 16.25 -16.75 4.51
N LEU A 227 16.90 -15.77 5.15
CA LEU A 227 16.94 -15.62 6.59
C LEU A 227 15.71 -14.88 7.13
N ALA A 228 15.03 -14.11 6.30
CA ALA A 228 13.81 -13.40 6.67
C ALA A 228 12.57 -14.32 6.57
N GLY A 229 11.48 -13.90 7.20
CA GLY A 229 10.20 -14.60 7.17
C GLY A 229 9.56 -14.62 5.77
N PRO A 230 8.52 -15.45 5.55
CA PRO A 230 7.84 -15.57 4.26
C PRO A 230 7.10 -14.27 3.90
N THR A 231 6.81 -14.10 2.62
CA THR A 231 5.97 -13.00 2.18
C THR A 231 4.52 -13.25 2.62
N ALA A 232 3.98 -12.40 3.49
CA ALA A 232 2.61 -12.52 3.99
C ALA A 232 1.57 -12.33 2.87
N PRO A 233 0.35 -12.92 2.97
CA PRO A 233 -0.70 -12.78 1.96
C PRO A 233 -1.06 -11.32 1.65
N PRO A 234 -1.50 -10.97 0.41
CA PRO A 234 -1.76 -9.59 0.04
C PRO A 234 -3.01 -8.99 0.70
N GLY A 235 -4.06 -9.80 0.93
CA GLY A 235 -5.37 -9.32 1.40
C GLY A 235 -5.39 -8.68 2.80
N GLY A 236 -4.28 -8.76 3.56
CA GLY A 236 -4.13 -8.00 4.80
C GLY A 236 -3.50 -6.63 4.63
N LEU A 237 -2.97 -6.30 3.43
CA LEU A 237 -2.16 -5.10 3.22
C LEU A 237 -2.98 -3.94 2.65
N TYR A 238 -2.83 -2.77 3.27
CA TYR A 238 -3.49 -1.51 2.90
C TYR A 238 -2.47 -0.39 2.77
N LEU A 239 -2.51 0.38 1.69
CA LEU A 239 -1.91 1.71 1.67
C LEU A 239 -2.87 2.64 2.44
N THR A 240 -2.46 3.09 3.63
CA THR A 240 -3.33 3.83 4.54
C THR A 240 -3.12 5.32 4.49
N ARG A 241 -1.91 5.78 4.20
CA ARG A 241 -1.58 7.20 4.12
C ARG A 241 -0.48 7.49 3.11
N VAL A 242 -0.56 8.67 2.51
CA VAL A 242 0.51 9.27 1.71
C VAL A 242 0.68 10.72 2.10
N TRP A 243 1.89 11.29 1.94
CA TRP A 243 2.17 12.68 2.29
C TRP A 243 2.81 13.41 1.12
N TYR A 244 2.34 14.62 0.90
CA TYR A 244 2.79 15.58 -0.10
C TYR A 244 2.99 16.95 0.56
N GLU A 245 3.68 17.88 -0.11
CA GLU A 245 3.73 19.28 0.31
C GLU A 245 2.35 19.93 0.29
N ASP A 246 1.51 19.56 -0.69
CA ASP A 246 0.11 19.97 -0.74
C ASP A 246 -0.71 19.16 0.27
N GLU A 247 -0.98 19.77 1.43
CA GLU A 247 -1.66 19.12 2.56
C GLU A 247 -3.07 18.62 2.23
N ARG A 248 -3.72 19.17 1.19
CA ARG A 248 -5.05 18.72 0.72
C ARG A 248 -5.03 17.26 0.25
N LEU A 249 -3.85 16.75 -0.13
CA LEU A 249 -3.63 15.40 -0.64
C LEU A 249 -3.21 14.40 0.45
N ASN A 250 -3.00 14.85 1.68
CA ASN A 250 -2.55 14.02 2.79
C ASN A 250 -3.69 13.21 3.41
N GLY A 251 -3.37 12.00 3.90
CA GLY A 251 -4.29 11.07 4.57
C GLY A 251 -4.09 11.03 6.09
#